data_723459b6d57413e3edef1905cc6f3247
#
_entry.id   723459b6d57413e3edef1905cc6f3247
#
_cell.length_a   1.000
_cell.length_b   1.000
_cell.length_c   1.000
_cell.angle_alpha   90.00
_cell.angle_beta   90.00
_cell.angle_gamma   90.00
#
_symmetry.space_group_name_H-M   'P 1'
#
loop_
_entity.id
_entity.type
_entity.pdbx_description
1 polymer ?
#
loop_
_entity_poly.entity_id
_entity_poly.type
_entity_poly.pdbx_seq_one_letter_code
_entity_poly.pdbx_strand_id
1 'polypeptide(L)'
;VDAVPGSFFMLRPDRFPEGEIHKVFDKRIFLYYEEKVLGQKLKAMGLTAVLALDCSYVHAHSVSIDKSVKNIGDKQRLLHESKLYYYREYLHAGPVKTAAARAFLGLVLAEVRFLTGVCGMRW
;
A
#
# COMPACT_ATOMS: atom_id res chain seq x y z
N VAL A 1 3.85 -9.73 13.56
CA VAL A 1 2.82 -8.82 13.03
C VAL A 1 2.59 -9.11 11.55
N ASP A 2 1.39 -8.83 11.04
CA ASP A 2 1.01 -9.13 9.64
C ASP A 2 1.47 -8.06 8.65
N ALA A 3 1.72 -6.84 9.11
CA ALA A 3 2.29 -5.77 8.32
C ALA A 3 3.09 -4.83 9.21
N VAL A 4 4.13 -4.24 8.65
CA VAL A 4 4.97 -3.23 9.29
C VAL A 4 4.88 -1.93 8.50
N PRO A 5 5.08 -0.74 9.12
CA PRO A 5 5.17 0.51 8.38
C PRO A 5 6.25 0.44 7.31
N GLY A 6 5.93 0.87 6.09
CA GLY A 6 6.86 0.83 4.96
C GLY A 6 8.01 1.83 5.03
N SER A 7 8.03 2.69 6.05
CA SER A 7 9.03 3.75 6.21
C SER A 7 10.43 3.27 6.57
N PHE A 8 10.53 2.17 7.33
CA PHE A 8 11.81 1.52 7.65
C PHE A 8 11.58 0.05 8.02
N PHE A 9 12.29 -0.85 7.38
CA PHE A 9 12.35 -2.25 7.76
C PHE A 9 13.68 -2.87 7.29
N MET A 10 14.05 -3.98 7.91
CA MET A 10 15.21 -4.78 7.51
C MET A 10 14.75 -6.20 7.17
N LEU A 11 15.30 -6.75 6.11
CA LEU A 11 15.12 -8.13 5.72
C LEU A 11 16.36 -8.94 6.09
N ARG A 12 16.14 -10.19 6.48
CA ARG A 12 17.22 -11.17 6.70
C ARG A 12 17.32 -12.10 5.49
N PRO A 13 18.26 -11.87 4.57
CA PRO A 13 18.35 -12.63 3.32
C PRO A 13 18.52 -14.14 3.56
N ASP A 14 19.23 -14.50 4.62
CA ASP A 14 19.49 -15.90 5.03
C ASP A 14 18.24 -16.69 5.45
N ARG A 15 17.12 -16.01 5.65
CA ARG A 15 15.84 -16.63 6.01
C ARG A 15 14.91 -16.88 4.82
N PHE A 16 15.25 -16.34 3.67
CA PHE A 16 14.45 -16.57 2.47
C PHE A 16 14.87 -17.90 1.81
N PRO A 17 13.92 -18.63 1.19
CA PRO A 17 14.29 -19.72 0.30
C PRO A 17 15.23 -19.20 -0.80
N GLU A 18 16.14 -20.06 -1.26
CA GLU A 18 17.16 -19.67 -2.23
C GLU A 18 16.53 -19.04 -3.47
N GLY A 19 17.01 -17.83 -3.83
CA GLY A 19 16.52 -17.08 -4.97
C GLY A 19 15.17 -16.40 -4.80
N GLU A 20 14.50 -16.50 -3.65
CA GLU A 20 13.14 -15.96 -3.46
C GLU A 20 13.08 -14.52 -2.92
N ILE A 21 14.18 -13.99 -2.36
CA ILE A 21 14.20 -12.66 -1.75
C ILE A 21 13.80 -11.56 -2.74
N HIS A 22 14.13 -11.68 -4.01
CA HIS A 22 13.77 -10.69 -5.03
C HIS A 22 12.26 -10.71 -5.38
N LYS A 23 11.54 -11.77 -5.00
CA LYS A 23 10.09 -11.91 -5.22
C LYS A 23 9.25 -11.27 -4.13
N VAL A 24 9.86 -10.81 -3.04
CA VAL A 24 9.16 -10.24 -1.89
C VAL A 24 8.46 -8.91 -2.23
N PHE A 25 9.00 -8.16 -3.19
CA PHE A 25 8.37 -6.94 -3.69
C PHE A 25 7.53 -7.22 -4.94
N ASP A 26 6.34 -6.63 -5.00
CA ASP A 26 5.50 -6.70 -6.20
C ASP A 26 5.70 -5.45 -7.04
N LYS A 27 6.28 -5.62 -8.22
CA LYS A 27 6.58 -4.52 -9.15
C LYS A 27 5.32 -3.82 -9.70
N ARG A 28 4.14 -4.41 -9.52
CA ARG A 28 2.85 -3.86 -9.96
C ARG A 28 2.25 -2.88 -8.96
N ILE A 29 2.79 -2.82 -7.74
CA ILE A 29 2.46 -1.80 -6.74
C ILE A 29 3.57 -0.77 -6.73
N PHE A 30 3.23 0.45 -7.13
CA PHE A 30 4.18 1.56 -7.12
C PHE A 30 4.14 2.34 -5.82
N LEU A 31 2.95 2.53 -5.24
CA LEU A 31 2.73 3.36 -4.07
C LEU A 31 1.49 2.89 -3.31
N TYR A 32 1.57 2.91 -1.97
CA TYR A 32 0.56 2.42 -1.04
C TYR A 32 0.34 0.89 -1.11
N TYR A 33 0.05 0.28 -0.01
CA TYR A 33 -0.18 -1.17 0.15
C TYR A 33 1.05 -2.06 -0.05
N GLU A 34 2.22 -1.52 -0.36
CA GLU A 34 3.47 -2.28 -0.52
C GLU A 34 3.81 -3.07 0.76
N GLU A 35 3.63 -2.47 1.92
CA GLU A 35 3.87 -3.14 3.22
C GLU A 35 2.87 -4.27 3.49
N LYS A 36 1.61 -4.12 3.05
CA LYS A 36 0.61 -5.18 3.19
C LYS A 36 0.89 -6.34 2.25
N VAL A 37 1.34 -6.05 1.03
CA VAL A 37 1.77 -7.06 0.08
C VAL A 37 3.00 -7.78 0.58
N LEU A 38 3.99 -7.05 1.09
CA LEU A 38 5.17 -7.63 1.74
C LEU A 38 4.76 -8.61 2.84
N GLY A 39 3.86 -8.20 3.75
CA GLY A 39 3.36 -9.05 4.81
C GLY A 39 2.70 -10.33 4.31
N GLN A 40 1.85 -10.25 3.28
CA GLN A 40 1.22 -11.43 2.68
C GLN A 40 2.24 -12.37 2.03
N LYS A 41 3.24 -11.83 1.34
CA LYS A 41 4.30 -12.63 0.72
C LYS A 41 5.19 -13.31 1.75
N LEU A 42 5.58 -12.61 2.82
CA LEU A 42 6.33 -13.21 3.94
C LEU A 42 5.54 -14.36 4.55
N LYS A 43 4.24 -14.14 4.81
CA LYS A 43 3.37 -15.18 5.35
C LYS A 43 3.25 -16.40 4.42
N ALA A 44 3.14 -16.19 3.12
CA ALA A 44 3.12 -17.28 2.14
C ALA A 44 4.42 -18.09 2.09
N MET A 45 5.55 -17.47 2.45
CA MET A 45 6.87 -18.13 2.56
C MET A 45 7.12 -18.75 3.95
N GLY A 46 6.13 -18.71 4.87
CA GLY A 46 6.31 -19.17 6.25
C GLY A 46 7.19 -18.27 7.11
N LEU A 47 7.43 -17.03 6.65
CA LEU A 47 8.23 -16.04 7.36
C LEU A 47 7.35 -15.11 8.19
N THR A 48 7.92 -14.54 9.25
CA THR A 48 7.23 -13.62 10.16
C THR A 48 7.91 -12.26 10.18
N ALA A 49 7.10 -11.19 10.28
CA ALA A 49 7.60 -9.86 10.58
C ALA A 49 7.59 -9.63 12.09
N VAL A 50 8.66 -9.07 12.62
CA VAL A 50 8.82 -8.73 14.04
C VAL A 50 9.00 -7.23 14.18
N LEU A 51 8.31 -6.64 15.15
CA LEU A 51 8.48 -5.24 15.50
C LEU A 51 9.50 -5.14 16.66
N ALA A 52 10.61 -4.43 16.43
CA ALA A 52 11.56 -4.09 17.49
C ALA A 52 10.99 -2.92 18.31
N LEU A 53 10.68 -3.17 19.59
CA LEU A 53 10.06 -2.17 20.47
C LEU A 53 11.07 -1.30 21.21
N ASP A 54 12.32 -1.71 21.20
CA ASP A 54 13.48 -1.05 21.83
C ASP A 54 14.21 -0.07 20.91
N CYS A 55 13.74 0.04 19.66
CA CYS A 55 14.32 0.92 18.64
C CYS A 55 13.33 2.01 18.24
N SER A 56 13.87 3.18 17.91
CA SER A 56 13.09 4.29 17.36
C SER A 56 13.82 4.97 16.21
N TYR A 57 13.08 5.59 15.32
CA TYR A 57 13.63 6.39 14.22
C TYR A 57 12.73 7.59 13.93
N VAL A 58 13.29 8.61 13.32
CA VAL A 58 12.55 9.80 12.89
C VAL A 58 12.13 9.63 11.44
N HIS A 59 10.83 9.66 11.18
CA HIS A 59 10.26 9.59 9.84
C HIS A 59 9.73 10.96 9.39
N ALA A 60 10.39 11.56 8.40
CA ALA A 60 9.90 12.78 7.75
C ALA A 60 8.82 12.41 6.72
N HIS A 61 7.56 12.52 7.16
CA HIS A 61 6.41 12.14 6.34
C HIS A 61 6.31 12.90 5.02
N SER A 62 5.81 12.22 3.99
CA SER A 62 5.32 12.77 2.72
C SER A 62 6.34 13.47 1.81
N VAL A 63 7.60 13.60 2.18
CA VAL A 63 8.59 14.35 1.38
C VAL A 63 8.75 13.77 -0.03
N SER A 64 8.77 12.46 -0.18
CA SER A 64 8.94 11.80 -1.48
C SER A 64 7.66 11.78 -2.31
N ILE A 65 6.51 11.53 -1.67
CA ILE A 65 5.20 11.47 -2.32
C ILE A 65 4.80 12.84 -2.84
N ASP A 66 4.98 13.89 -2.03
CA ASP A 66 4.63 15.27 -2.38
C ASP A 66 5.46 15.82 -3.55
N LYS A 67 6.68 15.30 -3.73
CA LYS A 67 7.51 15.62 -4.89
C LYS A 67 7.01 14.94 -6.17
N SER A 68 6.50 13.72 -6.06
CA SER A 68 6.11 12.88 -7.21
C SER A 68 4.67 13.09 -7.65
N VAL A 69 3.76 13.27 -6.70
CA VAL A 69 2.31 13.42 -6.96
C VAL A 69 1.77 14.59 -6.17
N LYS A 70 1.58 15.71 -6.84
CA LYS A 70 1.15 16.98 -6.20
C LYS A 70 -0.35 17.06 -5.96
N ASN A 71 -1.16 16.43 -6.81
CA ASN A 71 -2.61 16.52 -6.76
C ASN A 71 -3.19 15.48 -5.82
N ILE A 72 -4.04 15.89 -4.88
CA ILE A 72 -4.70 15.00 -3.91
C ILE A 72 -5.58 13.95 -4.60
N GLY A 73 -6.28 14.32 -5.67
CA GLY A 73 -7.11 13.39 -6.44
C GLY A 73 -6.29 12.29 -7.11
N ASP A 74 -5.06 12.59 -7.55
CA ASP A 74 -4.16 11.59 -8.12
C ASP A 74 -3.56 10.68 -7.03
N LYS A 75 -3.23 11.23 -5.86
CA LYS A 75 -2.84 10.41 -4.69
C LYS A 75 -3.95 9.45 -4.30
N GLN A 76 -5.18 9.94 -4.24
CA GLN A 76 -6.34 9.12 -3.90
C GLN A 76 -6.62 8.05 -4.96
N ARG A 77 -6.46 8.38 -6.25
CA ARG A 77 -6.59 7.40 -7.33
C ARG A 77 -5.56 6.28 -7.21
N LEU A 78 -4.29 6.62 -7.02
CA LEU A 78 -3.22 5.63 -6.82
C LEU A 78 -3.48 4.72 -5.60
N LEU A 79 -3.92 5.31 -4.49
CA LEU A 79 -4.32 4.56 -3.31
C LEU A 79 -5.46 3.55 -3.63
N HIS A 80 -6.47 3.99 -4.39
CA HIS A 80 -7.59 3.12 -4.77
C HIS A 80 -7.17 2.01 -5.73
N GLU A 81 -6.32 2.29 -6.70
CA GLU A 81 -5.77 1.30 -7.64
C GLU A 81 -4.97 0.23 -6.88
N SER A 82 -4.06 0.63 -6.00
CA SER A 82 -3.28 -0.28 -5.15
C SER A 82 -4.17 -1.11 -4.22
N LYS A 83 -5.20 -0.49 -3.65
CA LYS A 83 -6.18 -1.16 -2.78
C LYS A 83 -6.99 -2.22 -3.52
N LEU A 84 -7.53 -1.89 -4.70
CA LEU A 84 -8.28 -2.83 -5.52
C LEU A 84 -7.42 -3.99 -6.03
N TYR A 85 -6.17 -3.67 -6.41
CA TYR A 85 -5.19 -4.67 -6.79
C TYR A 85 -4.93 -5.64 -5.62
N TYR A 86 -4.66 -5.12 -4.41
CA TYR A 86 -4.44 -5.92 -3.21
C TYR A 86 -5.65 -6.81 -2.89
N TYR A 87 -6.88 -6.29 -2.98
CA TYR A 87 -8.09 -7.06 -2.73
C TYR A 87 -8.23 -8.23 -3.71
N ARG A 88 -7.96 -8.01 -4.98
CA ARG A 88 -8.09 -9.03 -6.01
C ARG A 88 -7.00 -10.09 -5.93
N GLU A 89 -5.74 -9.67 -5.90
CA GLU A 89 -4.60 -10.56 -6.05
C GLU A 89 -4.19 -11.25 -4.74
N TYR A 90 -4.31 -10.56 -3.61
CA TYR A 90 -3.82 -11.07 -2.32
C TYR A 90 -4.93 -11.51 -1.37
N LEU A 91 -6.10 -10.90 -1.42
CA LEU A 91 -7.26 -11.33 -0.63
C LEU A 91 -8.26 -12.17 -1.43
N HIS A 92 -7.97 -12.43 -2.70
CA HIS A 92 -8.80 -13.26 -3.60
C HIS A 92 -10.27 -12.83 -3.58
N ALA A 93 -10.54 -11.52 -3.53
CA ALA A 93 -11.88 -10.99 -3.53
C ALA A 93 -12.58 -11.33 -4.85
N GLY A 94 -13.72 -11.98 -4.76
CA GLY A 94 -14.52 -12.35 -5.93
C GLY A 94 -15.03 -11.13 -6.73
N PRO A 95 -15.54 -11.34 -7.94
CA PRO A 95 -15.91 -10.24 -8.86
C PRO A 95 -16.95 -9.29 -8.27
N VAL A 96 -17.93 -9.79 -7.54
CA VAL A 96 -18.98 -8.97 -6.91
C VAL A 96 -18.40 -8.05 -5.84
N LYS A 97 -17.54 -8.58 -4.94
CA LYS A 97 -16.87 -7.79 -3.91
C LYS A 97 -15.95 -6.74 -4.52
N THR A 98 -15.24 -7.09 -5.57
CA THR A 98 -14.34 -6.17 -6.29
C THR A 98 -15.13 -5.06 -6.99
N ALA A 99 -16.26 -5.37 -7.61
CA ALA A 99 -17.14 -4.39 -8.25
C ALA A 99 -17.74 -3.43 -7.22
N ALA A 100 -18.24 -3.94 -6.09
CA ALA A 100 -18.75 -3.12 -5.00
C ALA A 100 -17.67 -2.19 -4.42
N ALA A 101 -16.47 -2.72 -4.17
CA ALA A 101 -15.34 -1.92 -3.70
C ALA A 101 -14.97 -0.82 -4.71
N ARG A 102 -14.92 -1.15 -6.01
CA ARG A 102 -14.65 -0.17 -7.08
C ARG A 102 -15.69 0.95 -7.12
N ALA A 103 -16.97 0.61 -7.03
CA ALA A 103 -18.06 1.59 -7.00
C ALA A 103 -17.93 2.52 -5.80
N PHE A 104 -17.74 1.97 -4.60
CA PHE A 104 -17.54 2.76 -3.38
C PHE A 104 -16.33 3.69 -3.49
N LEU A 105 -15.17 3.17 -3.91
CA LEU A 105 -13.96 3.97 -4.07
C LEU A 105 -14.09 5.03 -5.15
N GLY A 106 -14.90 4.76 -6.20
CA GLY A 106 -15.27 5.73 -7.22
C GLY A 106 -16.06 6.92 -6.66
N LEU A 107 -17.02 6.65 -5.77
CA LEU A 107 -17.77 7.67 -5.06
C LEU A 107 -16.87 8.54 -4.18
N VAL A 108 -15.98 7.92 -3.41
CA VAL A 108 -14.99 8.64 -2.58
C VAL A 108 -14.08 9.53 -3.44
N LEU A 109 -13.63 9.05 -4.59
CA LEU A 109 -12.80 9.84 -5.50
C LEU A 109 -13.60 11.01 -6.11
N ALA A 110 -14.86 10.81 -6.45
CA ALA A 110 -15.73 11.87 -6.94
C ALA A 110 -15.96 12.96 -5.88
N GLU A 111 -16.18 12.56 -4.62
CA GLU A 111 -16.30 13.47 -3.48
C GLU A 111 -15.01 14.29 -3.29
N VAL A 112 -13.85 13.66 -3.26
CA VAL A 112 -12.56 14.37 -3.13
C VAL A 112 -12.38 15.38 -4.26
N ARG A 113 -12.68 15.01 -5.50
CA ARG A 113 -12.58 15.92 -6.66
C ARG A 113 -13.55 17.08 -6.58
N PHE A 114 -14.76 16.83 -6.12
CA PHE A 114 -15.77 17.88 -5.91
C PHE A 114 -15.31 18.87 -4.83
N LEU A 115 -14.92 18.38 -3.67
CA LEU A 115 -14.48 19.21 -2.55
C LEU A 115 -13.22 20.02 -2.90
N THR A 116 -12.27 19.45 -3.61
CA THR A 116 -11.04 20.17 -3.98
C THR A 116 -11.20 21.05 -5.20
N GLY A 117 -11.96 20.62 -6.20
CA GLY A 117 -12.12 21.34 -7.46
C GLY A 117 -13.20 22.40 -7.44
N VAL A 118 -14.32 22.12 -6.79
CA VAL A 118 -15.49 23.05 -6.77
C VAL A 118 -15.51 23.87 -5.48
N CYS A 119 -15.32 23.23 -4.33
CA CYS A 119 -15.36 23.92 -3.03
C CYS A 119 -14.02 24.57 -2.65
N GLY A 120 -12.93 24.34 -3.41
CA GLY A 120 -11.63 24.95 -3.17
C GLY A 120 -10.94 24.50 -1.89
N MET A 121 -11.36 23.36 -1.30
CA MET A 121 -10.75 22.83 -0.09
C MET A 121 -9.30 22.39 -0.37
N ARG A 122 -8.39 22.82 0.50
CA ARG A 122 -6.97 22.43 0.45
C ARG A 122 -6.71 21.47 1.63
N TRP A 123 -6.10 20.35 1.33
CA TRP A 123 -5.70 19.34 2.30
C TRP A 123 -4.19 19.35 2.49
#